data_193fbf69df8ab5cb2df6e8b0461d2fb5
#
_entry.id   193fbf69df8ab5cb2df6e8b0461d2fb5
#
_cell.length_a   1.000
_cell.length_b   1.000
_cell.length_c   1.000
_cell.angle_alpha   90.00
_cell.angle_beta   90.00
_cell.angle_gamma   90.00
#
_symmetry.space_group_name_H-M   'P 1'
#
loop_
_entity.id
_entity.type
_entity.pdbx_description
1 polymer ?
#
loop_
_entity_poly.entity_id
_entity_poly.type
_entity_poly.pdbx_seq_one_letter_code
_entity_poly.pdbx_strand_id
1 'polypeptide(L)'
;MVGITDVVRSELQNYADRGIFQNFSVARFGSKNLNFKFNWLTENSFSLLLNVDKSQLELQNLLPAVPYRSDMDKAFRNFLIGRCDLSVPVHRRLDDKRFTFQVKNRDKNLSVIIGFSEEDAAEAAKITVNLLHEIFNNFLVEGPYQNY
;
A
#
# COMPACT_ATOMS: atom_id res chain seq x y z
N MET A 1 -9.40 -0.37 -25.19
CA MET A 1 -8.83 -1.18 -24.09
C MET A 1 -8.22 -0.28 -23.05
N VAL A 2 -8.62 -0.43 -21.80
CA VAL A 2 -8.13 0.42 -20.70
C VAL A 2 -6.86 -0.19 -20.14
N GLY A 3 -5.79 0.60 -20.07
CA GLY A 3 -4.50 0.15 -19.54
C GLY A 3 -4.44 0.17 -18.03
N ILE A 4 -3.40 -0.45 -17.46
CA ILE A 4 -3.15 -0.49 -16.01
C ILE A 4 -3.17 0.92 -15.42
N THR A 5 -2.50 1.88 -16.07
CA THR A 5 -2.41 3.26 -15.62
C THR A 5 -3.79 3.86 -15.39
N ASP A 6 -4.67 3.73 -16.37
CA ASP A 6 -6.01 4.31 -16.32
C ASP A 6 -6.87 3.63 -15.26
N VAL A 7 -6.76 2.30 -15.13
CA VAL A 7 -7.54 1.53 -14.17
C VAL A 7 -7.15 1.91 -12.74
N VAL A 8 -5.86 1.91 -12.42
CA VAL A 8 -5.36 2.24 -11.08
C VAL A 8 -5.68 3.69 -10.74
N ARG A 9 -5.43 4.60 -11.68
CA ARG A 9 -5.72 6.02 -11.48
C ARG A 9 -7.19 6.26 -11.18
N SER A 10 -8.07 5.60 -11.94
CA SER A 10 -9.52 5.74 -11.76
C SER A 10 -9.97 5.24 -10.38
N GLU A 11 -9.44 4.09 -9.93
CA GLU A 11 -9.78 3.56 -8.61
C GLU A 11 -9.33 4.50 -7.48
N LEU A 12 -8.11 5.03 -7.58
CA LEU A 12 -7.61 5.95 -6.56
C LEU A 12 -8.34 7.29 -6.61
N GLN A 13 -8.68 7.77 -7.80
CA GLN A 13 -9.44 9.01 -7.96
C GLN A 13 -10.81 8.91 -7.28
N ASN A 14 -11.45 7.74 -7.29
CA ASN A 14 -12.73 7.53 -6.61
C ASN A 14 -12.62 7.83 -5.11
N TYR A 15 -11.53 7.45 -4.46
CA TYR A 15 -11.32 7.75 -3.05
C TYR A 15 -11.16 9.24 -2.81
N ALA A 16 -10.47 9.94 -3.72
CA ALA A 16 -10.32 11.39 -3.63
C ALA A 16 -11.65 12.09 -3.83
N ASP A 17 -12.44 11.63 -4.81
CA ASP A 17 -13.76 12.21 -5.11
C ASP A 17 -14.75 12.06 -3.96
N ARG A 18 -14.60 10.99 -3.16
CA ARG A 18 -15.42 10.76 -1.97
C ARG A 18 -14.91 11.48 -0.73
N GLY A 19 -13.82 12.25 -0.88
CA GLY A 19 -13.24 12.98 0.25
C GLY A 19 -12.39 12.14 1.20
N ILE A 20 -12.09 10.89 0.84
CA ILE A 20 -11.25 10.01 1.66
C ILE A 20 -9.80 10.45 1.57
N PHE A 21 -9.30 10.69 0.35
CA PHE A 21 -7.96 11.23 0.14
C PHE A 21 -8.04 12.74 0.00
N GLN A 22 -7.20 13.46 0.73
CA GLN A 22 -7.07 14.91 0.62
C GLN A 22 -5.76 15.24 -0.08
N ASN A 23 -5.72 16.37 -0.78
CA ASN A 23 -4.53 16.82 -1.52
C ASN A 23 -4.01 15.76 -2.49
N PHE A 24 -4.92 15.03 -3.13
CA PHE A 24 -4.58 13.96 -4.07
C PHE A 24 -3.96 14.56 -5.33
N SER A 25 -2.78 14.07 -5.68
CA SER A 25 -2.09 14.49 -6.89
C SER A 25 -1.46 13.30 -7.59
N VAL A 26 -1.25 13.42 -8.90
CA VAL A 26 -0.66 12.38 -9.72
C VAL A 26 0.49 13.01 -10.50
N ALA A 27 1.68 12.42 -10.39
CA ALA A 27 2.85 12.88 -11.15
C ALA A 27 3.40 11.72 -11.96
N ARG A 28 3.93 12.01 -13.13
CA ARG A 28 4.60 11.01 -13.93
C ARG A 28 5.99 10.73 -13.38
N PHE A 29 6.37 9.46 -13.38
CA PHE A 29 7.68 9.02 -12.95
C PHE A 29 8.27 8.15 -14.07
N GLY A 30 9.19 8.72 -14.83
CA GLY A 30 9.68 8.08 -16.03
C GLY A 30 8.66 8.15 -17.17
N SER A 31 8.73 7.23 -18.14
CA SER A 31 7.88 7.25 -19.32
C SER A 31 6.49 6.66 -19.10
N LYS A 32 6.35 5.73 -18.15
CA LYS A 32 5.11 4.98 -17.93
C LYS A 32 4.62 4.96 -16.49
N ASN A 33 5.49 5.23 -15.53
CA ASN A 33 5.15 5.10 -14.13
C ASN A 33 4.46 6.34 -13.58
N LEU A 34 3.62 6.15 -12.57
CA LEU A 34 2.91 7.24 -11.92
C LEU A 34 3.22 7.23 -10.42
N ASN A 35 3.30 8.41 -9.84
CA ASN A 35 3.43 8.58 -8.41
C ASN A 35 2.18 9.31 -7.91
N PHE A 36 1.40 8.65 -7.06
CA PHE A 36 0.20 9.20 -6.45
C PHE A 36 0.56 9.68 -5.05
N LYS A 37 0.24 10.94 -4.75
CA LYS A 37 0.44 11.52 -3.43
C LYS A 37 -0.88 11.96 -2.85
N PHE A 38 -1.11 11.68 -1.57
CA PHE A 38 -2.35 12.03 -0.90
C PHE A 38 -2.16 12.06 0.61
N ASN A 39 -3.05 12.79 1.27
CA ASN A 39 -3.15 12.79 2.74
C ASN A 39 -4.34 11.95 3.15
N TRP A 40 -4.15 11.07 4.12
CA TRP A 40 -5.19 10.22 4.67
C TRP A 40 -4.70 9.63 5.99
N LEU A 41 -5.58 9.49 6.96
CA LEU A 41 -5.32 8.87 8.28
C LEU A 41 -4.37 9.65 9.18
N THR A 42 -3.38 10.34 8.64
CA THR A 42 -2.41 11.14 9.38
C THR A 42 -2.21 12.47 8.67
N GLU A 43 -1.44 13.37 9.30
CA GLU A 43 -1.07 14.64 8.68
C GLU A 43 -0.01 14.48 7.60
N ASN A 44 0.69 13.33 7.60
CA ASN A 44 1.75 13.07 6.64
C ASN A 44 1.17 12.60 5.30
N SER A 45 1.83 12.98 4.22
CA SER A 45 1.46 12.53 2.89
C SER A 45 1.97 11.12 2.64
N PHE A 46 1.16 10.34 1.94
CA PHE A 46 1.57 9.02 1.47
C PHE A 46 1.97 9.11 0.00
N SER A 47 2.91 8.28 -0.39
CA SER A 47 3.39 8.18 -1.77
C SER A 47 3.19 6.75 -2.25
N LEU A 48 2.40 6.61 -3.31
CA LEU A 48 2.12 5.31 -3.93
C LEU A 48 2.64 5.33 -5.35
N LEU A 49 3.64 4.49 -5.63
CA LEU A 49 4.26 4.41 -6.93
C LEU A 49 3.69 3.24 -7.72
N LEU A 50 3.20 3.53 -8.93
CA LEU A 50 2.77 2.50 -9.88
C LEU A 50 3.89 2.26 -10.88
N ASN A 51 4.41 1.03 -10.90
CA ASN A 51 5.38 0.58 -11.89
C ASN A 51 4.65 -0.30 -12.91
N VAL A 52 4.41 0.26 -14.09
CA VAL A 52 3.62 -0.42 -15.13
C VAL A 52 4.37 -1.62 -15.69
N ASP A 53 5.68 -1.49 -15.91
CA ASP A 53 6.47 -2.57 -16.52
C ASP A 53 6.52 -3.82 -15.65
N LYS A 54 6.56 -3.64 -14.33
CA LYS A 54 6.60 -4.74 -13.38
C LYS A 54 5.24 -5.12 -12.82
N SER A 55 4.20 -4.37 -13.16
CA SER A 55 2.84 -4.53 -12.61
C SER A 55 2.88 -4.55 -11.08
N GLN A 56 3.42 -3.49 -10.50
CA GLN A 56 3.59 -3.36 -9.05
C GLN A 56 3.10 -2.01 -8.55
N LEU A 57 2.52 -2.02 -7.34
CA LEU A 57 2.21 -0.83 -6.56
C LEU A 57 3.11 -0.83 -5.32
N GLU A 58 3.80 0.28 -5.07
CA GLU A 58 4.68 0.40 -3.92
C GLU A 58 4.24 1.54 -3.01
N LEU A 59 3.91 1.20 -1.76
CA LEU A 59 3.71 2.20 -0.70
C LEU A 59 5.09 2.59 -0.19
N GLN A 60 5.61 3.73 -0.68
CA GLN A 60 6.97 4.15 -0.38
C GLN A 60 7.07 4.85 0.96
N ASN A 61 8.14 4.54 1.69
CA ASN A 61 8.45 5.20 2.97
C ASN A 61 7.24 5.23 3.92
N LEU A 62 6.54 4.10 3.99
CA LEU A 62 5.32 3.97 4.75
C LEU A 62 5.55 4.18 6.24
N LEU A 63 6.60 3.57 6.77
CA LEU A 63 6.98 3.69 8.17
C LEU A 63 8.46 4.11 8.25
N PRO A 64 8.75 5.39 8.57
CA PRO A 64 10.12 5.85 8.70
C PRO A 64 10.71 5.51 10.07
N ALA A 65 12.05 5.57 10.18
CA ALA A 65 12.79 5.35 11.41
C ALA A 65 12.58 3.96 12.01
N VAL A 66 12.50 2.93 11.16
CA VAL A 66 12.40 1.53 11.57
C VAL A 66 13.67 0.80 11.12
N PRO A 67 14.63 0.55 12.02
CA PRO A 67 15.87 -0.12 11.64
C PRO A 67 15.61 -1.54 11.11
N TYR A 68 16.38 -1.97 10.13
CA TYR A 68 16.29 -3.30 9.57
C TYR A 68 16.54 -4.35 10.67
N ARG A 69 15.69 -5.37 10.70
CA ARG A 69 15.70 -6.44 11.70
C ARG A 69 15.44 -5.99 13.15
N SER A 70 14.94 -4.76 13.32
CA SER A 70 14.44 -4.34 14.63
C SER A 70 13.17 -5.10 14.99
N ASP A 71 12.74 -5.01 16.26
CA ASP A 71 11.51 -5.66 16.69
C ASP A 71 10.30 -5.16 15.89
N MET A 72 10.25 -3.87 15.60
CA MET A 72 9.18 -3.29 14.80
C MET A 72 9.21 -3.77 13.35
N ASP A 73 10.40 -3.89 12.76
CA ASP A 73 10.55 -4.42 11.40
C ASP A 73 10.02 -5.85 11.32
N LYS A 74 10.40 -6.69 12.27
CA LYS A 74 9.94 -8.08 12.34
C LYS A 74 8.44 -8.17 12.60
N ALA A 75 7.93 -7.34 13.50
CA ALA A 75 6.50 -7.32 13.82
C ALA A 75 5.66 -6.90 12.63
N PHE A 76 6.14 -5.92 11.86
CA PHE A 76 5.45 -5.47 10.66
C PHE A 76 5.36 -6.58 9.60
N ARG A 77 6.47 -7.29 9.38
CA ARG A 77 6.50 -8.40 8.42
C ARG A 77 5.56 -9.51 8.85
N ASN A 78 5.53 -9.83 10.15
CA ASN A 78 4.62 -10.84 10.70
C ASN A 78 3.16 -10.39 10.59
N PHE A 79 2.89 -9.11 10.78
CA PHE A 79 1.55 -8.55 10.61
C PHE A 79 1.03 -8.79 9.18
N LEU A 80 1.87 -8.51 8.17
CA LEU A 80 1.47 -8.72 6.78
C LEU A 80 1.21 -10.19 6.47
N ILE A 81 2.07 -11.09 6.96
CA ILE A 81 1.87 -12.53 6.79
C ILE A 81 0.55 -12.95 7.43
N GLY A 82 0.25 -12.43 8.62
CA GLY A 82 -0.99 -12.72 9.31
C GLY A 82 -2.24 -12.27 8.57
N ARG A 83 -2.15 -11.21 7.75
CA ARG A 83 -3.29 -10.74 6.95
C ARG A 83 -3.68 -11.71 5.84
N CYS A 84 -2.79 -12.64 5.47
CA CYS A 84 -3.07 -13.67 4.48
C CYS A 84 -3.69 -14.93 5.11
N ASP A 85 -3.76 -15.00 6.42
CA ASP A 85 -4.23 -16.19 7.14
C ASP A 85 -5.72 -16.43 6.90
N LEU A 86 -6.10 -17.71 6.82
CA LEU A 86 -7.49 -18.10 6.60
C LEU A 86 -8.43 -17.71 7.75
N SER A 87 -7.89 -17.43 8.94
CA SER A 87 -8.67 -16.95 10.07
C SER A 87 -9.17 -15.51 9.88
N VAL A 88 -8.55 -14.75 8.97
CA VAL A 88 -8.99 -13.39 8.67
C VAL A 88 -10.20 -13.46 7.75
N PRO A 89 -11.27 -12.67 8.00
CA PRO A 89 -12.44 -12.64 7.12
C PRO A 89 -12.05 -12.38 5.66
N VAL A 90 -12.73 -13.04 4.73
CA VAL A 90 -12.39 -12.99 3.31
C VAL A 90 -12.25 -11.57 2.77
N HIS A 91 -13.15 -10.66 3.17
CA HIS A 91 -13.16 -9.27 2.68
C HIS A 91 -12.00 -8.42 3.22
N ARG A 92 -11.29 -8.92 4.25
CA ARG A 92 -10.15 -8.22 4.87
C ARG A 92 -8.83 -8.98 4.65
N ARG A 93 -8.90 -10.17 4.10
CA ARG A 93 -7.75 -11.03 3.90
C ARG A 93 -6.98 -10.64 2.65
N LEU A 94 -5.65 -10.63 2.74
CA LEU A 94 -4.80 -10.48 1.57
C LEU A 94 -4.73 -11.79 0.82
N ASP A 95 -4.97 -11.76 -0.50
CA ASP A 95 -4.95 -12.95 -1.34
C ASP A 95 -3.56 -13.15 -1.91
N ASP A 96 -2.76 -13.99 -1.25
CA ASP A 96 -1.38 -14.26 -1.66
C ASP A 96 -1.26 -15.23 -2.84
N LYS A 97 -2.40 -15.70 -3.38
CA LYS A 97 -2.42 -16.51 -4.60
C LYS A 97 -2.55 -15.65 -5.86
N ARG A 98 -3.27 -14.53 -5.75
CA ARG A 98 -3.46 -13.60 -6.87
C ARG A 98 -2.45 -12.46 -6.87
N PHE A 99 -1.93 -12.12 -5.71
CA PHE A 99 -1.05 -10.97 -5.51
C PHE A 99 0.19 -11.39 -4.77
N THR A 100 1.29 -10.67 -5.02
CA THR A 100 2.52 -10.84 -4.24
C THR A 100 2.66 -9.66 -3.30
N PHE A 101 3.19 -9.91 -2.10
CA PHE A 101 3.41 -8.88 -1.09
C PHE A 101 4.85 -8.95 -0.64
N GLN A 102 5.54 -7.83 -0.70
CA GLN A 102 6.96 -7.75 -0.35
C GLN A 102 7.20 -6.53 0.52
N VAL A 103 7.96 -6.70 1.60
CA VAL A 103 8.38 -5.61 2.46
C VAL A 103 9.83 -5.29 2.16
N LYS A 104 10.13 -4.01 1.98
CA LYS A 104 11.49 -3.51 1.83
C LYS A 104 11.80 -2.53 2.95
N ASN A 105 13.01 -2.63 3.48
CA ASN A 105 13.53 -1.65 4.44
C ASN A 105 14.78 -1.02 3.83
N ARG A 106 14.68 0.26 3.45
CA ARG A 106 15.80 1.04 2.92
C ARG A 106 16.03 2.24 3.82
N ASP A 107 17.23 2.36 4.32
CA ASP A 107 17.61 3.51 5.16
C ASP A 107 16.62 3.74 6.31
N LYS A 108 16.19 2.64 6.95
CA LYS A 108 15.24 2.64 8.06
C LYS A 108 13.82 3.06 7.67
N ASN A 109 13.50 3.02 6.36
CA ASN A 109 12.14 3.29 5.88
C ASN A 109 11.51 2.00 5.35
N LEU A 110 10.38 1.61 5.94
CA LEU A 110 9.62 0.44 5.49
C LEU A 110 8.74 0.82 4.31
N SER A 111 8.75 -0.03 3.29
CA SER A 111 7.90 0.11 2.10
C SER A 111 7.26 -1.24 1.82
N VAL A 112 6.06 -1.22 1.23
CA VAL A 112 5.34 -2.43 0.84
C VAL A 112 5.13 -2.41 -0.67
N ILE A 113 5.46 -3.53 -1.33
CA ILE A 113 5.27 -3.69 -2.77
C ILE A 113 4.22 -4.76 -3.00
N ILE A 114 3.22 -4.43 -3.80
CA ILE A 114 2.14 -5.34 -4.18
C ILE A 114 2.26 -5.61 -5.67
N GLY A 115 2.53 -6.88 -6.04
CA GLY A 115 2.59 -7.31 -7.42
C GLY A 115 1.26 -7.92 -7.84
N PHE A 116 0.86 -7.69 -9.09
CA PHE A 116 -0.44 -8.13 -9.59
C PHE A 116 -0.38 -8.44 -11.09
N SER A 117 -1.41 -9.15 -11.58
CA SER A 117 -1.61 -9.34 -13.02
C SER A 117 -2.36 -8.14 -13.59
N GLU A 118 -2.16 -7.83 -14.87
CA GLU A 118 -2.80 -6.69 -15.52
C GLU A 118 -4.32 -6.68 -15.33
N GLU A 119 -4.95 -7.84 -15.41
CA GLU A 119 -6.40 -7.99 -15.25
C GLU A 119 -6.88 -7.72 -13.82
N ASP A 120 -5.99 -7.79 -12.84
CA ASP A 120 -6.29 -7.57 -11.43
C ASP A 120 -5.92 -6.16 -10.96
N ALA A 121 -5.62 -5.24 -11.87
CA ALA A 121 -5.14 -3.89 -11.51
C ALA A 121 -6.11 -3.12 -10.60
N ALA A 122 -7.41 -3.17 -10.89
CA ALA A 122 -8.41 -2.48 -10.07
C ALA A 122 -8.45 -3.05 -8.66
N GLU A 123 -8.44 -4.39 -8.54
CA GLU A 123 -8.43 -5.05 -7.24
C GLU A 123 -7.14 -4.74 -6.48
N ALA A 124 -6.00 -4.69 -7.18
CA ALA A 124 -4.72 -4.35 -6.56
C ALA A 124 -4.77 -2.96 -5.91
N ALA A 125 -5.37 -1.99 -6.58
CA ALA A 125 -5.52 -0.64 -6.02
C ALA A 125 -6.39 -0.66 -4.77
N LYS A 126 -7.51 -1.38 -4.79
CA LYS A 126 -8.40 -1.52 -3.63
C LYS A 126 -7.72 -2.19 -2.46
N ILE A 127 -7.00 -3.28 -2.73
CA ILE A 127 -6.26 -4.03 -1.71
C ILE A 127 -5.19 -3.14 -1.08
N THR A 128 -4.50 -2.34 -1.87
CA THR A 128 -3.47 -1.43 -1.39
C THR A 128 -4.07 -0.40 -0.41
N VAL A 129 -5.21 0.18 -0.74
CA VAL A 129 -5.89 1.14 0.14
C VAL A 129 -6.35 0.46 1.42
N ASN A 130 -6.95 -0.73 1.32
CA ASN A 130 -7.41 -1.47 2.48
C ASN A 130 -6.23 -1.87 3.38
N LEU A 131 -5.12 -2.28 2.79
CA LEU A 131 -3.91 -2.63 3.55
C LEU A 131 -3.37 -1.42 4.31
N LEU A 132 -3.34 -0.26 3.67
CA LEU A 132 -2.90 0.97 4.32
C LEU A 132 -3.75 1.27 5.55
N HIS A 133 -5.07 1.15 5.41
CA HIS A 133 -6.01 1.35 6.50
C HIS A 133 -5.77 0.36 7.65
N GLU A 134 -5.58 -0.92 7.32
CA GLU A 134 -5.32 -1.96 8.33
C GLU A 134 -4.00 -1.73 9.06
N ILE A 135 -2.96 -1.29 8.36
CA ILE A 135 -1.67 -0.99 8.98
C ILE A 135 -1.83 0.10 10.05
N PHE A 136 -2.52 1.18 9.71
CA PHE A 136 -2.67 2.28 10.65
C PHE A 136 -3.65 1.98 11.78
N ASN A 137 -4.72 1.25 11.54
CA ASN A 137 -5.68 0.92 12.59
C ASN A 137 -5.25 -0.26 13.45
N ASN A 138 -4.79 -1.34 12.85
CA ASN A 138 -4.53 -2.58 13.61
C ASN A 138 -3.07 -2.72 14.04
N PHE A 139 -2.14 -2.26 13.24
CA PHE A 139 -0.73 -2.38 13.59
C PHE A 139 -0.24 -1.23 14.46
N LEU A 140 -0.60 0.02 14.11
CA LEU A 140 -0.12 1.19 14.84
C LEU A 140 -1.06 1.62 15.97
N VAL A 141 -2.34 1.83 15.69
CA VAL A 141 -3.28 2.34 16.71
C VAL A 141 -3.56 1.30 17.79
N GLU A 142 -3.90 0.07 17.41
CA GLU A 142 -4.26 -1.00 18.35
C GLU A 142 -3.07 -1.86 18.77
N GLY A 143 -1.92 -1.74 18.08
CA GLY A 143 -0.75 -2.54 18.34
C GLY A 143 0.20 -1.88 19.34
N PRO A 144 1.37 -2.54 19.58
CA PRO A 144 2.35 -2.05 20.56
C PRO A 144 3.09 -0.78 20.12
N TYR A 145 2.90 -0.34 18.90
CA TYR A 145 3.65 0.79 18.33
C TYR A 145 2.79 2.03 18.13
N GLN A 146 1.74 2.19 18.91
CA GLN A 146 0.78 3.30 18.76
C GLN A 146 1.38 4.69 18.99
N ASN A 147 2.53 4.75 19.66
CA ASN A 147 3.25 6.01 19.89
C ASN A 147 4.33 6.28 18.81
N TYR A 148 4.34 5.50 17.78
CA TYR A 148 5.32 5.61 16.70
C TYR A 148 5.17 6.89 15.81
#